data_7f623a484335666ba89cdaa96b25d7e5
#
_entry.id   7f623a484335666ba89cdaa96b25d7e5
#
_cell.length_a   1.000
_cell.length_b   1.000
_cell.length_c   1.000
_cell.angle_alpha   90.00
_cell.angle_beta   90.00
_cell.angle_gamma   90.00
#
_symmetry.space_group_name_H-M   'P 1'
#
loop_
_entity.id
_entity.type
_entity.pdbx_description
1 polymer ?
#
loop_
_entity_poly.entity_id
_entity_poly.type
_entity_poly.pdbx_seq_one_letter_code
_entity_poly.pdbx_strand_id
1 'polypeptide(L)'
;MSHDRYHVVVVGAGLVGAAAALALGRRGLRVALIERQPPQVPGDAWDTRIYAISPAPQRFLEDIGAWRRLDTGRIQQVFRMDVAGDAGGGVRLDAYEAGVSHLATILESGHLQDALWQALQGDGSVALHCPASIESMVRDASVTRIALSDGTTLEAELVVGADGAASRIREWAGLASTLTPYG
;
A
#
# COMPACT_ATOMS: atom_id res chain seq x y z
N MET A 1 -29.39 -11.57 -9.31
CA MET A 1 -28.52 -10.43 -8.96
C MET A 1 -27.14 -10.74 -9.50
N SER A 2 -26.58 -9.91 -10.37
CA SER A 2 -25.22 -10.11 -10.88
C SER A 2 -24.26 -9.80 -9.75
N HIS A 3 -23.49 -10.79 -9.32
CA HIS A 3 -22.42 -10.59 -8.36
C HIS A 3 -21.14 -10.30 -9.14
N ASP A 4 -20.49 -9.19 -8.82
CA ASP A 4 -19.20 -8.88 -9.43
C ASP A 4 -18.13 -9.83 -8.87
N ARG A 5 -17.61 -10.70 -9.72
CA ARG A 5 -16.62 -11.70 -9.34
C ARG A 5 -15.22 -11.21 -9.65
N TYR A 6 -14.34 -11.26 -8.67
CA TYR A 6 -12.95 -10.85 -8.73
C TYR A 6 -12.01 -12.03 -8.44
N HIS A 7 -10.81 -12.01 -9.03
CA HIS A 7 -9.74 -12.92 -8.61
C HIS A 7 -9.24 -12.51 -7.22
N VAL A 8 -9.12 -11.19 -6.99
CA VAL A 8 -8.61 -10.67 -5.72
C VAL A 8 -9.47 -9.48 -5.27
N VAL A 9 -9.85 -9.48 -4.00
CA VAL A 9 -10.36 -8.31 -3.30
C VAL A 9 -9.33 -7.87 -2.26
N VAL A 10 -8.84 -6.64 -2.37
CA VAL A 10 -7.93 -6.03 -1.42
C VAL A 10 -8.73 -5.13 -0.47
N VAL A 11 -8.52 -5.24 0.82
CA VAL A 11 -9.20 -4.44 1.84
C VAL A 11 -8.21 -3.50 2.51
N GLY A 12 -8.45 -2.20 2.35
CA GLY A 12 -7.58 -1.12 2.80
C GLY A 12 -6.73 -0.54 1.67
N ALA A 13 -6.86 0.77 1.43
CA ALA A 13 -6.10 1.52 0.43
C ALA A 13 -4.91 2.30 1.03
N GLY A 14 -4.34 1.80 2.13
CA GLY A 14 -3.04 2.26 2.63
C GLY A 14 -1.92 1.97 1.62
N LEU A 15 -0.69 2.36 1.91
CA LEU A 15 0.46 2.20 1.01
C LEU A 15 0.58 0.77 0.46
N VAL A 16 0.41 -0.23 1.34
CA VAL A 16 0.55 -1.65 0.97
C VAL A 16 -0.61 -2.12 0.10
N GLY A 17 -1.85 -1.84 0.50
CA GLY A 17 -3.04 -2.31 -0.23
C GLY A 17 -3.18 -1.65 -1.59
N ALA A 18 -2.95 -0.34 -1.69
CA ALA A 18 -2.96 0.39 -2.95
C ALA A 18 -1.90 -0.14 -3.93
N ALA A 19 -0.67 -0.33 -3.44
CA ALA A 19 0.41 -0.87 -4.25
C ALA A 19 0.14 -2.31 -4.71
N ALA A 20 -0.39 -3.16 -3.82
CA ALA A 20 -0.75 -4.54 -4.15
C ALA A 20 -1.87 -4.60 -5.19
N ALA A 21 -2.94 -3.82 -5.02
CA ALA A 21 -4.06 -3.78 -5.96
C ALA A 21 -3.61 -3.36 -7.38
N LEU A 22 -2.82 -2.28 -7.48
CA LEU A 22 -2.25 -1.82 -8.74
C LEU A 22 -1.37 -2.89 -9.40
N ALA A 23 -0.48 -3.51 -8.62
CA ALA A 23 0.43 -4.52 -9.14
C ALA A 23 -0.30 -5.76 -9.68
N LEU A 24 -1.35 -6.20 -9.01
CA LEU A 24 -2.18 -7.33 -9.42
C LEU A 24 -3.05 -6.98 -10.63
N GLY A 25 -3.70 -5.82 -10.62
CA GLY A 25 -4.53 -5.35 -11.73
C GLY A 25 -3.74 -5.23 -13.03
N ARG A 26 -2.56 -4.64 -12.98
CA ARG A 26 -1.66 -4.50 -14.15
C ARG A 26 -1.12 -5.83 -14.69
N ARG A 27 -1.21 -6.91 -13.92
CA ARG A 27 -0.94 -8.28 -14.40
C ARG A 27 -2.16 -8.99 -14.98
N GLY A 28 -3.26 -8.25 -15.20
CA GLY A 28 -4.48 -8.76 -15.83
C GLY A 28 -5.42 -9.50 -14.89
N LEU A 29 -5.20 -9.43 -13.58
CA LEU A 29 -6.16 -9.96 -12.62
C LEU A 29 -7.34 -8.98 -12.47
N ARG A 30 -8.55 -9.50 -12.31
CA ARG A 30 -9.70 -8.70 -11.91
C ARG A 30 -9.59 -8.42 -10.43
N VAL A 31 -9.31 -7.17 -10.07
CA VAL A 31 -9.07 -6.73 -8.70
C VAL A 31 -10.12 -5.72 -8.27
N ALA A 32 -10.69 -5.89 -7.08
CA ALA A 32 -11.41 -4.83 -6.38
C ALA A 32 -10.61 -4.36 -5.17
N LEU A 33 -10.68 -3.08 -4.87
CA LEU A 33 -10.11 -2.47 -3.68
C LEU A 33 -11.22 -1.79 -2.89
N ILE A 34 -11.34 -2.14 -1.60
CA ILE A 34 -12.33 -1.58 -0.69
C ILE A 34 -11.62 -0.65 0.30
N GLU A 35 -12.09 0.60 0.40
CA GLU A 35 -11.59 1.57 1.38
C GLU A 35 -12.72 2.37 2.00
N ARG A 36 -12.65 2.55 3.32
CA ARG A 36 -13.70 3.27 4.07
C ARG A 36 -13.75 4.76 3.77
N GLN A 37 -12.62 5.37 3.57
CA GLN A 37 -12.49 6.81 3.33
C GLN A 37 -11.32 7.07 2.38
N PRO A 38 -11.45 8.03 1.46
CA PRO A 38 -10.31 8.43 0.65
C PRO A 38 -9.19 8.96 1.57
N PRO A 39 -7.91 8.77 1.21
CA PRO A 39 -6.81 9.32 1.97
C PRO A 39 -6.88 10.84 2.00
N GLN A 40 -6.34 11.42 3.06
CA GLN A 40 -6.23 12.87 3.15
C GLN A 40 -5.20 13.35 2.11
N VAL A 41 -5.57 14.39 1.38
CA VAL A 41 -4.63 15.06 0.47
C VAL A 41 -3.55 15.74 1.33
N PRO A 42 -2.25 15.51 1.06
CA PRO A 42 -1.19 16.17 1.82
C PRO A 42 -1.25 17.68 1.62
N GLY A 43 -1.06 18.42 2.70
CA GLY A 43 -0.92 19.87 2.66
C GLY A 43 0.53 20.32 2.40
N ASP A 44 0.76 21.65 2.47
CA ASP A 44 2.09 22.23 2.26
C ASP A 44 3.06 21.93 3.43
N ALA A 45 2.54 21.64 4.63
CA ALA A 45 3.36 21.31 5.79
C ALA A 45 4.10 19.98 5.59
N TRP A 46 5.31 19.85 6.15
CA TRP A 46 6.09 18.63 6.11
C TRP A 46 5.46 17.54 6.99
N ASP A 47 5.33 16.31 6.43
CA ASP A 47 4.95 15.13 7.22
C ASP A 47 6.20 14.61 7.97
N THR A 48 6.05 14.38 9.27
CA THR A 48 7.13 13.80 10.08
C THR A 48 7.38 12.33 9.80
N ARG A 49 6.43 11.64 9.15
CA ARG A 49 6.58 10.25 8.72
C ARG A 49 7.23 10.21 7.35
N ILE A 50 8.47 9.80 7.32
CA ILE A 50 9.27 9.69 6.09
C ILE A 50 9.69 8.25 5.85
N TYR A 51 9.93 7.94 4.58
CA TYR A 51 10.49 6.66 4.14
C TYR A 51 11.79 6.88 3.38
N ALA A 52 12.70 5.91 3.52
CA ALA A 52 13.88 5.77 2.70
C ALA A 52 13.62 4.61 1.71
N ILE A 53 13.25 4.96 0.49
CA ILE A 53 12.93 3.99 -0.56
C ILE A 53 14.20 3.63 -1.31
N SER A 54 14.64 2.38 -1.19
CA SER A 54 15.81 1.88 -1.94
C SER A 54 15.46 1.65 -3.42
N PRO A 55 16.45 1.47 -4.31
CA PRO A 55 16.21 1.41 -5.76
C PRO A 55 15.25 0.30 -6.22
N ALA A 56 15.17 -0.83 -5.51
CA ALA A 56 14.28 -1.92 -5.93
C ALA A 56 12.80 -1.61 -5.67
N PRO A 57 12.36 -1.18 -4.46
CA PRO A 57 11.01 -0.64 -4.24
C PRO A 57 10.69 0.58 -5.12
N GLN A 58 11.66 1.44 -5.42
CA GLN A 58 11.43 2.55 -6.34
C GLN A 58 11.00 2.05 -7.72
N ARG A 59 11.73 1.11 -8.31
CA ARG A 59 11.35 0.49 -9.59
C ARG A 59 9.96 -0.13 -9.54
N PHE A 60 9.63 -0.81 -8.46
CA PHE A 60 8.28 -1.34 -8.28
C PHE A 60 7.21 -0.23 -8.30
N LEU A 61 7.43 0.90 -7.62
CA LEU A 61 6.52 2.05 -7.62
C LEU A 61 6.45 2.74 -9.00
N GLU A 62 7.54 2.72 -9.77
CA GLU A 62 7.58 3.18 -11.17
C GLU A 62 6.72 2.26 -12.05
N ASP A 63 6.87 0.94 -11.94
CA ASP A 63 6.12 -0.06 -12.70
C ASP A 63 4.61 0.04 -12.47
N ILE A 64 4.18 0.30 -11.23
CA ILE A 64 2.76 0.52 -10.92
C ILE A 64 2.27 1.94 -11.18
N GLY A 65 3.15 2.85 -11.65
CA GLY A 65 2.83 4.20 -12.07
C GLY A 65 2.59 5.19 -10.95
N ALA A 66 2.94 4.85 -9.71
CA ALA A 66 2.84 5.74 -8.57
C ALA A 66 4.01 6.75 -8.52
N TRP A 67 5.24 6.30 -8.79
CA TRP A 67 6.45 7.12 -8.67
C TRP A 67 6.38 8.41 -9.47
N ARG A 68 5.89 8.38 -10.71
CA ARG A 68 5.78 9.54 -11.60
C ARG A 68 4.79 10.62 -11.13
N ARG A 69 4.01 10.33 -10.10
CA ARG A 69 3.03 11.23 -9.49
C ARG A 69 3.56 11.94 -8.23
N LEU A 70 4.75 11.56 -7.78
CA LEU A 70 5.40 12.23 -6.66
C LEU A 70 5.85 13.62 -7.07
N ASP A 71 5.70 14.58 -6.16
CA ASP A 71 6.30 15.91 -6.32
C ASP A 71 7.82 15.81 -6.18
N THR A 72 8.53 16.09 -7.27
CA THR A 72 9.99 16.04 -7.30
C THR A 72 10.66 17.05 -6.38
N GLY A 73 9.96 18.13 -6.00
CA GLY A 73 10.45 19.11 -5.03
C GLY A 73 10.42 18.61 -3.59
N ARG A 74 9.74 17.49 -3.33
CA ARG A 74 9.57 16.91 -1.99
C ARG A 74 10.22 15.52 -1.85
N ILE A 75 11.12 15.16 -2.74
CA ILE A 75 11.91 13.94 -2.64
C ILE A 75 13.40 14.27 -2.65
N GLN A 76 14.21 13.50 -1.90
CA GLN A 76 15.64 13.70 -1.79
C GLN A 76 16.39 12.39 -1.94
N GLN A 77 17.30 12.32 -2.91
CA GLN A 77 18.20 11.17 -3.06
C GLN A 77 19.30 11.19 -2.01
N VAL A 78 19.65 10.01 -1.51
CA VAL A 78 20.74 9.78 -0.55
C VAL A 78 21.85 9.03 -1.26
N PHE A 79 23.04 9.64 -1.31
CA PHE A 79 24.21 9.06 -1.96
C PHE A 79 25.22 8.46 -0.98
N ARG A 80 25.15 8.90 0.29
CA ARG A 80 26.02 8.42 1.37
C ARG A 80 25.25 8.32 2.68
N MET A 81 25.56 7.27 3.44
CA MET A 81 25.08 7.08 4.82
C MET A 81 26.28 6.77 5.71
N ASP A 82 26.44 7.53 6.79
CA ASP A 82 27.36 7.23 7.87
C ASP A 82 26.52 6.78 9.08
N VAL A 83 26.68 5.54 9.49
CA VAL A 83 25.97 4.94 10.62
C VAL A 83 26.96 4.75 11.75
N ALA A 84 26.72 5.40 12.90
CA ALA A 84 27.53 5.26 14.09
C ALA A 84 26.81 4.39 15.15
N GLY A 85 27.55 3.51 15.80
CA GLY A 85 27.04 2.70 16.91
C GLY A 85 27.43 3.32 18.26
N ASP A 86 26.66 3.00 19.31
CA ASP A 86 26.87 3.52 20.68
C ASP A 86 28.21 3.12 21.29
N ALA A 87 28.81 2.00 20.82
CA ALA A 87 30.09 1.49 21.29
C ALA A 87 31.30 1.95 20.45
N GLY A 88 31.15 3.00 19.62
CA GLY A 88 32.26 3.57 18.83
C GLY A 88 32.52 2.89 17.49
N GLY A 89 31.70 1.93 17.06
CA GLY A 89 31.75 1.35 15.72
C GLY A 89 31.03 2.24 14.71
N GLY A 90 31.45 2.19 13.43
CA GLY A 90 30.78 2.93 12.36
C GLY A 90 30.81 2.16 11.04
N VAL A 91 29.77 2.33 10.23
CA VAL A 91 29.67 1.81 8.87
C VAL A 91 29.37 2.96 7.93
N ARG A 92 30.16 3.07 6.86
CA ARG A 92 29.88 3.99 5.76
C ARG A 92 29.36 3.21 4.56
N LEU A 93 28.24 3.67 4.03
CA LEU A 93 27.67 3.21 2.77
C LEU A 93 27.76 4.36 1.76
N ASP A 94 28.30 4.07 0.58
CA ASP A 94 28.48 5.06 -0.49
C ASP A 94 27.98 4.48 -1.82
N ALA A 95 27.11 5.21 -2.49
CA ALA A 95 26.48 4.78 -3.74
C ALA A 95 27.51 4.57 -4.86
N TYR A 96 28.53 5.41 -4.93
CA TYR A 96 29.57 5.30 -5.93
C TYR A 96 30.41 4.03 -5.71
N GLU A 97 30.79 3.76 -4.47
CA GLU A 97 31.56 2.54 -4.12
C GLU A 97 30.73 1.27 -4.37
N ALA A 98 29.41 1.34 -4.16
CA ALA A 98 28.48 0.24 -4.40
C ALA A 98 28.09 0.10 -5.89
N GLY A 99 28.49 1.00 -6.77
CA GLY A 99 28.14 0.97 -8.20
C GLY A 99 26.65 1.19 -8.49
N VAL A 100 25.93 1.90 -7.60
CA VAL A 100 24.50 2.22 -7.76
C VAL A 100 24.31 3.73 -7.94
N SER A 101 23.17 4.13 -8.52
CA SER A 101 22.86 5.55 -8.76
C SER A 101 22.64 6.34 -7.47
N HIS A 102 22.05 5.71 -6.45
CA HIS A 102 21.79 6.26 -5.12
C HIS A 102 21.48 5.11 -4.15
N LEU A 103 21.62 5.34 -2.85
CA LEU A 103 21.33 4.34 -1.81
C LEU A 103 19.83 4.26 -1.51
N ALA A 104 19.17 5.42 -1.44
CA ALA A 104 17.76 5.54 -1.18
C ALA A 104 17.23 6.89 -1.68
N THR A 105 15.92 7.02 -1.79
CA THR A 105 15.20 8.28 -1.95
C THR A 105 14.33 8.50 -0.72
N ILE A 106 14.54 9.63 -0.04
CA ILE A 106 13.70 10.05 1.08
C ILE A 106 12.46 10.73 0.53
N LEU A 107 11.31 10.36 1.06
CA LEU A 107 10.01 10.95 0.74
C LEU A 107 9.03 10.81 1.90
N GLU A 108 8.00 11.62 1.89
CA GLU A 108 6.97 11.66 2.93
C GLU A 108 5.90 10.61 2.71
N SER A 109 5.41 10.04 3.82
CA SER A 109 4.34 9.03 3.82
C SER A 109 3.06 9.53 3.14
N GLY A 110 2.63 10.75 3.46
CA GLY A 110 1.43 11.35 2.90
C GLY A 110 1.50 11.53 1.37
N HIS A 111 2.65 11.99 0.86
CA HIS A 111 2.85 12.16 -0.59
C HIS A 111 2.89 10.83 -1.34
N LEU A 112 3.50 9.79 -0.77
CA LEU A 112 3.47 8.45 -1.36
C LEU A 112 2.05 7.88 -1.38
N GLN A 113 1.28 8.10 -0.30
CA GLN A 113 -0.11 7.68 -0.20
C GLN A 113 -0.98 8.36 -1.28
N ASP A 114 -0.81 9.66 -1.46
CA ASP A 114 -1.53 10.43 -2.49
C ASP A 114 -1.14 9.99 -3.90
N ALA A 115 0.14 9.78 -4.18
CA ALA A 115 0.62 9.28 -5.46
C ALA A 115 0.05 7.90 -5.82
N LEU A 116 -0.06 6.99 -4.85
CA LEU A 116 -0.71 5.69 -5.01
C LEU A 116 -2.21 5.82 -5.24
N TRP A 117 -2.86 6.72 -4.51
CA TRP A 117 -4.29 6.99 -4.66
C TRP A 117 -4.62 7.55 -6.05
N GLN A 118 -3.86 8.53 -6.52
CA GLN A 118 -3.99 9.06 -7.87
C GLN A 118 -3.72 7.99 -8.94
N ALA A 119 -2.77 7.08 -8.69
CA ALA A 119 -2.52 5.96 -9.58
C ALA A 119 -3.72 5.03 -9.66
N LEU A 120 -4.37 4.70 -8.54
CA LEU A 120 -5.60 3.89 -8.50
C LEU A 120 -6.75 4.54 -9.26
N GLN A 121 -6.97 5.84 -9.06
CA GLN A 121 -8.05 6.58 -9.73
C GLN A 121 -7.84 6.68 -11.25
N GLY A 122 -6.61 6.72 -11.70
CA GLY A 122 -6.24 6.81 -13.12
C GLY A 122 -6.03 5.47 -13.83
N ASP A 123 -6.07 4.35 -13.10
CA ASP A 123 -5.80 3.01 -13.62
C ASP A 123 -7.09 2.18 -13.65
N GLY A 124 -7.63 1.94 -14.85
CA GLY A 124 -8.87 1.19 -15.02
C GLY A 124 -8.77 -0.32 -14.72
N SER A 125 -7.62 -0.82 -14.26
CA SER A 125 -7.41 -2.24 -13.95
C SER A 125 -7.92 -2.65 -12.56
N VAL A 126 -8.26 -1.69 -11.68
CA VAL A 126 -8.75 -1.91 -10.32
C VAL A 126 -10.13 -1.29 -10.15
N ALA A 127 -11.12 -2.09 -9.72
CA ALA A 127 -12.43 -1.58 -9.32
C ALA A 127 -12.32 -0.99 -7.91
N LEU A 128 -12.41 0.34 -7.79
CA LEU A 128 -12.29 1.05 -6.53
C LEU A 128 -13.65 1.26 -5.88
N HIS A 129 -13.85 0.66 -4.71
CA HIS A 129 -15.02 0.86 -3.84
C HIS A 129 -14.61 1.76 -2.66
N CYS A 130 -14.80 3.07 -2.83
CA CYS A 130 -14.51 4.09 -1.82
C CYS A 130 -15.45 5.30 -2.00
N PRO A 131 -16.17 5.73 -0.96
CA PRO A 131 -16.17 5.19 0.40
C PRO A 131 -17.02 3.91 0.51
N ALA A 132 -16.45 2.84 1.07
CA ALA A 132 -17.19 1.61 1.33
C ALA A 132 -16.60 0.86 2.54
N SER A 133 -17.44 0.19 3.32
CA SER A 133 -17.01 -0.66 4.41
C SER A 133 -17.62 -2.05 4.27
N ILE A 134 -16.96 -3.07 4.81
CA ILE A 134 -17.45 -4.44 4.80
C ILE A 134 -18.40 -4.61 5.97
N GLU A 135 -19.62 -5.05 5.69
CA GLU A 135 -20.63 -5.43 6.71
C GLU A 135 -20.47 -6.89 7.10
N SER A 136 -20.34 -7.77 6.11
CA SER A 136 -20.16 -9.20 6.36
C SER A 136 -19.24 -9.84 5.32
N MET A 137 -18.61 -10.92 5.74
CA MET A 137 -17.76 -11.74 4.89
C MET A 137 -18.05 -13.22 5.20
N VAL A 138 -18.42 -13.97 4.17
CA VAL A 138 -18.73 -15.40 4.28
C VAL A 138 -17.90 -16.17 3.30
N ARG A 139 -17.07 -17.07 3.81
CA ARG A 139 -16.24 -17.96 2.99
C ARG A 139 -17.00 -19.24 2.68
N ASP A 140 -17.10 -19.54 1.39
CA ASP A 140 -17.55 -20.80 0.84
C ASP A 140 -16.34 -21.66 0.38
N ALA A 141 -16.58 -22.87 -0.13
CA ALA A 141 -15.50 -23.77 -0.54
C ALA A 141 -14.57 -23.19 -1.62
N SER A 142 -15.07 -22.30 -2.48
CA SER A 142 -14.34 -21.79 -3.65
C SER A 142 -14.24 -20.27 -3.74
N VAL A 143 -15.12 -19.54 -3.03
CA VAL A 143 -15.17 -18.08 -3.08
C VAL A 143 -15.50 -17.50 -1.71
N THR A 144 -15.13 -16.25 -1.50
CA THR A 144 -15.56 -15.43 -0.38
C THR A 144 -16.56 -14.41 -0.87
N ARG A 145 -17.77 -14.37 -0.28
CA ARG A 145 -18.76 -13.33 -0.52
C ARG A 145 -18.58 -12.21 0.50
N ILE A 146 -18.58 -10.99 0.00
CA ILE A 146 -18.34 -9.78 0.78
C ILE A 146 -19.53 -8.84 0.54
N ALA A 147 -20.28 -8.54 1.59
CA ALA A 147 -21.33 -7.53 1.54
C ALA A 147 -20.78 -6.18 2.01
N LEU A 148 -21.02 -5.14 1.23
CA LEU A 148 -20.59 -3.77 1.50
C LEU A 148 -21.74 -2.93 2.08
N SER A 149 -21.39 -1.85 2.76
CA SER A 149 -22.34 -0.92 3.41
C SER A 149 -23.28 -0.18 2.45
N ASP A 150 -22.98 -0.17 1.16
CA ASP A 150 -23.83 0.40 0.10
C ASP A 150 -24.80 -0.63 -0.52
N GLY A 151 -24.84 -1.86 0.01
CA GLY A 151 -25.65 -2.96 -0.49
C GLY A 151 -25.01 -3.75 -1.62
N THR A 152 -23.83 -3.37 -2.09
CA THR A 152 -23.07 -4.13 -3.10
C THR A 152 -22.58 -5.45 -2.53
N THR A 153 -22.61 -6.51 -3.34
CA THR A 153 -22.05 -7.80 -2.99
C THR A 153 -20.96 -8.18 -3.98
N LEU A 154 -19.76 -8.49 -3.48
CA LEU A 154 -18.61 -8.93 -4.25
C LEU A 154 -18.33 -10.41 -3.98
N GLU A 155 -17.83 -11.12 -4.99
CA GLU A 155 -17.26 -12.46 -4.85
C GLU A 155 -15.78 -12.45 -5.16
N ALA A 156 -14.96 -13.06 -4.29
CA ALA A 156 -13.51 -13.11 -4.42
C ALA A 156 -12.98 -14.53 -4.30
N GLU A 157 -12.01 -14.89 -5.15
CA GLU A 157 -11.24 -16.13 -5.02
C GLU A 157 -10.18 -15.98 -3.90
N LEU A 158 -9.63 -14.76 -3.75
CA LEU A 158 -8.69 -14.40 -2.70
C LEU A 158 -9.08 -13.05 -2.08
N VAL A 159 -9.02 -12.96 -0.75
CA VAL A 159 -9.13 -11.70 -0.01
C VAL A 159 -7.78 -11.36 0.63
N VAL A 160 -7.30 -10.16 0.38
CA VAL A 160 -6.06 -9.63 0.95
C VAL A 160 -6.40 -8.56 1.98
N GLY A 161 -6.09 -8.83 3.25
CA GLY A 161 -6.23 -7.85 4.33
C GLY A 161 -5.03 -6.90 4.38
N ALA A 162 -5.24 -5.64 4.04
CA ALA A 162 -4.29 -4.54 4.14
C ALA A 162 -4.87 -3.37 4.97
N ASP A 163 -5.79 -3.69 5.88
CA ASP A 163 -6.62 -2.78 6.67
C ASP A 163 -5.97 -2.33 7.99
N GLY A 164 -4.64 -2.51 8.10
CA GLY A 164 -3.81 -1.94 9.16
C GLY A 164 -3.71 -2.80 10.43
N ALA A 165 -3.20 -2.17 11.50
CA ALA A 165 -2.88 -2.87 12.74
C ALA A 165 -4.11 -3.48 13.43
N ALA A 166 -5.27 -2.80 13.36
CA ALA A 166 -6.55 -3.28 13.89
C ALA A 166 -7.38 -4.03 12.81
N SER A 167 -6.72 -4.91 12.05
CA SER A 167 -7.30 -5.61 10.91
C SER A 167 -8.51 -6.46 11.29
N ARG A 168 -9.66 -6.11 10.72
CA ARG A 168 -10.88 -6.95 10.81
C ARG A 168 -10.79 -8.18 9.90
N ILE A 169 -10.05 -8.09 8.80
CA ILE A 169 -9.83 -9.23 7.90
C ILE A 169 -9.06 -10.33 8.62
N ARG A 170 -8.05 -9.96 9.42
CA ARG A 170 -7.32 -10.92 10.28
C ARG A 170 -8.27 -11.63 11.27
N GLU A 171 -9.17 -10.88 11.91
CA GLU A 171 -10.15 -11.43 12.84
C GLU A 171 -11.11 -12.39 12.13
N TRP A 172 -11.66 -12.01 10.99
CA TRP A 172 -12.55 -12.88 10.19
C TRP A 172 -11.85 -14.12 9.64
N ALA A 173 -10.55 -14.03 9.40
CA ALA A 173 -9.74 -15.19 9.02
C ALA A 173 -9.43 -16.13 10.20
N GLY A 174 -9.83 -15.79 11.43
CA GLY A 174 -9.52 -16.57 12.63
C GLY A 174 -8.04 -16.54 13.04
N LEU A 175 -7.28 -15.55 12.57
CA LEU A 175 -5.86 -15.41 12.87
C LEU A 175 -5.66 -14.64 14.18
N ALA A 176 -5.13 -15.34 15.18
CA ALA A 176 -4.82 -14.73 16.47
C ALA A 176 -3.67 -13.70 16.35
N SER A 177 -3.72 -12.66 17.17
CA SER A 177 -2.63 -11.69 17.32
C SER A 177 -2.40 -11.38 18.79
N THR A 178 -1.13 -11.20 19.16
CA THR A 178 -0.74 -10.77 20.51
C THR A 178 -0.17 -9.36 20.42
N LEU A 179 -0.73 -8.44 21.20
CA LEU A 179 -0.21 -7.10 21.35
C LEU A 179 0.79 -7.08 22.51
N THR A 180 2.05 -6.76 22.21
CA THR A 180 3.07 -6.54 23.23
C THR A 180 3.33 -5.04 23.34
N PRO A 181 2.96 -4.36 24.45
CA PRO A 181 3.29 -2.96 24.62
C PRO A 181 4.80 -2.83 24.84
N TYR A 182 5.42 -1.92 24.12
CA TYR A 182 6.77 -1.44 24.41
C TYR A 182 6.61 -0.23 25.35
N GLY A 183 7.10 -0.36 26.57
CA GLY A 183 7.07 0.68 27.59
C GLY A 183 7.96 1.88 27.29
#